data_9334997fbf743bbfdfa33157f6e72eae
#
_entry.id   9334997fbf743bbfdfa33157f6e72eae
#
_cell.length_a   1.000
_cell.length_b   1.000
_cell.length_c   1.000
_cell.angle_alpha   90.00
_cell.angle_beta   90.00
_cell.angle_gamma   90.00
#
_symmetry.space_group_name_H-M   'P 1'
#
loop_
_entity.id
_entity.type
_entity.pdbx_description
1 polymer ?
#
loop_
_entity_poly.entity_id
_entity_poly.type
_entity_poly.pdbx_seq_one_letter_code
_entity_poly.pdbx_strand_id
1 'polypeptide(L)'
;MNRSRFKLDQNHAPIHEALEKFLRMRVVPFDVPGHKRGRGNPELTEFLGQKCVGVDVNSMKPLDNLCHPVSVIREAEELAADAFGAAHAFLMVGGTTSSVQTMVLTACKRGDEIILPRNVHRSVLNALVLCGAIPVYVNPEVDQRLGISLGMRREQVAKAIKEHPNAVAVLVNNPTYYGICSDLRAIVRMAHEAGMLCLADEAHGTHFYFGGGLPVSAMAAGADMASVSM
;
A
#
# COMPACT_ATOMS: atom_id res chain seq x y z
N MET A 1 -16.75 -17.98 -3.76
CA MET A 1 -15.94 -17.03 -4.54
C MET A 1 -15.93 -17.46 -6.00
N ASN A 2 -16.20 -16.52 -6.91
CA ASN A 2 -16.29 -16.86 -8.34
C ASN A 2 -14.86 -17.00 -8.90
N ARG A 3 -14.41 -18.21 -9.16
CA ARG A 3 -13.04 -18.54 -9.65
C ARG A 3 -12.66 -17.84 -10.97
N SER A 4 -13.60 -17.23 -11.68
CA SER A 4 -13.36 -16.56 -12.97
C SER A 4 -12.79 -15.14 -12.86
N ARG A 5 -12.63 -14.59 -11.64
CA ARG A 5 -12.16 -13.23 -11.42
C ARG A 5 -10.63 -13.10 -11.43
N PHE A 6 -9.94 -14.14 -10.99
CA PHE A 6 -8.47 -14.13 -10.85
C PHE A 6 -7.83 -14.98 -11.95
N LYS A 7 -6.66 -14.55 -12.40
CA LYS A 7 -5.84 -15.25 -13.41
C LYS A 7 -4.97 -16.33 -12.77
N LEU A 8 -4.54 -16.09 -11.51
CA LEU A 8 -3.70 -17.00 -10.73
C LEU A 8 -4.53 -17.75 -9.67
N ASP A 9 -4.02 -18.88 -9.21
CA ASP A 9 -4.67 -19.64 -8.14
C ASP A 9 -4.44 -19.00 -6.78
N GLN A 10 -5.44 -18.27 -6.29
CA GLN A 10 -5.41 -17.55 -5.01
C GLN A 10 -5.54 -18.48 -3.77
N ASN A 11 -5.52 -19.81 -3.94
CA ASN A 11 -5.47 -20.74 -2.79
C ASN A 11 -4.04 -21.00 -2.30
N HIS A 12 -3.02 -20.52 -3.02
CA HIS A 12 -1.61 -20.59 -2.61
C HIS A 12 -1.24 -19.44 -1.67
N ALA A 13 -0.41 -19.76 -0.69
CA ALA A 13 0.19 -18.79 0.24
C ALA A 13 1.71 -19.01 0.29
N PRO A 14 2.47 -18.60 -0.74
CA PRO A 14 3.86 -19.02 -0.97
C PRO A 14 4.78 -18.79 0.21
N ILE A 15 4.68 -17.63 0.87
CA ILE A 15 5.51 -17.31 2.06
C ILE A 15 5.15 -18.23 3.23
N HIS A 16 3.86 -18.42 3.50
CA HIS A 16 3.39 -19.30 4.56
C HIS A 16 3.85 -20.76 4.33
N GLU A 17 3.64 -21.27 3.13
CA GLU A 17 4.04 -22.61 2.72
C GLU A 17 5.56 -22.82 2.83
N ALA A 18 6.33 -21.80 2.44
CA ALA A 18 7.79 -21.84 2.58
C ALA A 18 8.24 -21.84 4.04
N LEU A 19 7.60 -21.06 4.92
CA LEU A 19 7.86 -21.05 6.35
C LEU A 19 7.50 -22.39 7.00
N GLU A 20 6.36 -22.98 6.66
CA GLU A 20 5.99 -24.32 7.14
C GLU A 20 7.01 -25.40 6.70
N LYS A 21 7.41 -25.37 5.42
CA LYS A 21 8.43 -26.28 4.90
C LYS A 21 9.77 -26.09 5.63
N PHE A 22 10.14 -24.84 5.86
CA PHE A 22 11.38 -24.50 6.57
C PHE A 22 11.37 -24.98 8.03
N LEU A 23 10.24 -24.90 8.75
CA LEU A 23 10.09 -25.45 10.09
C LEU A 23 10.37 -26.95 10.16
N ARG A 24 10.00 -27.71 9.12
CA ARG A 24 10.20 -29.17 9.05
C ARG A 24 11.64 -29.57 8.68
N MET A 25 12.44 -28.61 8.18
CA MET A 25 13.83 -28.88 7.80
C MET A 25 14.73 -29.01 9.04
N ARG A 26 15.56 -30.06 9.05
CA ARG A 26 16.62 -30.25 10.06
C ARG A 26 17.80 -29.36 9.71
N VAL A 27 17.73 -28.09 10.11
CA VAL A 27 18.80 -27.11 9.90
C VAL A 27 19.39 -26.71 11.25
N VAL A 28 20.71 -26.59 11.31
CA VAL A 28 21.40 -25.99 12.45
C VAL A 28 21.51 -24.48 12.18
N PRO A 29 20.82 -23.62 12.95
CA PRO A 29 20.76 -22.19 12.68
C PRO A 29 22.06 -21.49 13.14
N PHE A 30 22.80 -20.94 12.18
CA PHE A 30 23.93 -20.02 12.42
C PHE A 30 23.58 -18.57 12.05
N ASP A 31 22.40 -18.37 11.51
CA ASP A 31 21.82 -17.10 11.09
C ASP A 31 21.23 -16.31 12.27
N VAL A 32 20.80 -15.08 12.01
CA VAL A 32 19.97 -14.29 12.92
C VAL A 32 18.50 -14.68 12.74
N PRO A 33 17.63 -14.51 13.75
CA PRO A 33 17.85 -13.89 15.06
C PRO A 33 18.63 -14.77 16.05
N GLY A 34 19.15 -14.12 17.13
CA GLY A 34 19.99 -14.77 18.14
C GLY A 34 19.33 -15.88 18.94
N HIS A 35 17.99 -15.91 19.05
CA HIS A 35 17.24 -16.98 19.73
C HIS A 35 17.31 -18.34 19.00
N LYS A 36 17.86 -18.39 17.77
CA LYS A 36 18.12 -19.65 17.04
C LYS A 36 16.93 -20.58 17.02
N ARG A 37 15.77 -20.07 16.57
CA ARG A 37 14.48 -20.77 16.56
C ARG A 37 14.03 -21.24 17.95
N GLY A 38 14.30 -20.42 18.96
CA GLY A 38 13.94 -20.67 20.34
C GLY A 38 15.00 -21.41 21.16
N ARG A 39 16.01 -22.03 20.53
CA ARG A 39 17.06 -22.80 21.28
C ARG A 39 17.93 -21.92 22.15
N GLY A 40 18.17 -20.68 21.75
CA GLY A 40 19.02 -19.71 22.47
C GLY A 40 18.27 -18.91 23.54
N ASN A 41 16.95 -19.03 23.63
CA ASN A 41 16.15 -18.32 24.63
C ASN A 41 14.88 -19.14 24.99
N PRO A 42 14.99 -20.04 25.99
CA PRO A 42 13.86 -20.87 26.43
C PRO A 42 12.69 -20.06 26.98
N GLU A 43 12.95 -18.99 27.74
CA GLU A 43 11.91 -18.13 28.32
C GLU A 43 11.07 -17.44 27.23
N LEU A 44 11.71 -16.92 26.17
CA LEU A 44 11.01 -16.35 25.02
C LEU A 44 10.17 -17.43 24.30
N THR A 45 10.71 -18.64 24.22
CA THR A 45 10.00 -19.77 23.58
C THR A 45 8.78 -20.21 24.38
N GLU A 46 8.87 -20.21 25.69
CA GLU A 46 7.74 -20.48 26.58
C GLU A 46 6.65 -19.41 26.45
N PHE A 47 7.06 -18.14 26.40
CA PHE A 47 6.15 -16.99 26.29
C PHE A 47 5.42 -16.92 24.95
N LEU A 48 6.14 -17.06 23.81
CA LEU A 48 5.60 -16.89 22.46
C LEU A 48 5.12 -18.20 21.81
N GLY A 49 5.58 -19.34 22.31
CA GLY A 49 5.37 -20.64 21.72
C GLY A 49 6.37 -21.02 20.63
N GLN A 50 6.72 -22.30 20.57
CA GLN A 50 7.75 -22.85 19.67
C GLN A 50 7.49 -22.58 18.19
N LYS A 51 6.22 -22.59 17.75
CA LYS A 51 5.87 -22.30 16.33
C LYS A 51 6.18 -20.86 15.98
N CYS A 52 5.82 -19.91 16.83
CA CYS A 52 6.06 -18.48 16.61
C CYS A 52 7.55 -18.18 16.48
N VAL A 53 8.34 -18.60 17.48
CA VAL A 53 9.81 -18.37 17.45
C VAL A 53 10.51 -19.16 16.34
N GLY A 54 9.91 -20.29 15.93
CA GLY A 54 10.45 -21.14 14.87
C GLY A 54 10.36 -20.52 13.47
N VAL A 55 9.40 -19.63 13.23
CA VAL A 55 9.22 -18.92 11.95
C VAL A 55 9.82 -17.51 11.94
N ASP A 56 10.33 -17.05 13.08
CA ASP A 56 11.11 -15.81 13.14
C ASP A 56 12.53 -16.07 12.61
N VAL A 57 12.73 -15.77 11.36
CA VAL A 57 13.91 -16.11 10.57
C VAL A 57 14.28 -14.96 9.65
N ASN A 58 15.53 -14.94 9.20
CA ASN A 58 16.04 -13.93 8.28
C ASN A 58 15.83 -14.31 6.81
N SER A 59 16.12 -13.38 5.90
CA SER A 59 16.23 -13.64 4.46
C SER A 59 17.28 -14.71 4.19
N MET A 60 16.90 -15.74 3.46
CA MET A 60 17.79 -16.82 3.06
C MET A 60 17.25 -17.53 1.82
N LYS A 61 18.09 -18.28 1.12
CA LYS A 61 17.74 -18.92 -0.14
C LYS A 61 16.37 -19.62 -0.17
N PRO A 62 15.92 -20.39 0.85
CA PRO A 62 14.60 -21.01 0.84
C PRO A 62 13.43 -20.07 1.09
N LEU A 63 13.68 -18.85 1.61
CA LEU A 63 12.66 -17.89 2.06
C LEU A 63 12.69 -16.57 1.29
N ASP A 64 13.58 -16.48 0.28
CA ASP A 64 13.74 -15.30 -0.56
C ASP A 64 14.35 -14.08 0.18
N ASN A 65 14.39 -12.94 -0.52
CA ASN A 65 14.87 -11.66 0.02
C ASN A 65 13.93 -10.54 -0.41
N LEU A 66 13.33 -9.87 0.56
CA LEU A 66 12.37 -8.80 0.30
C LEU A 66 12.95 -7.62 -0.51
N CYS A 67 14.25 -7.34 -0.36
CA CYS A 67 14.90 -6.26 -1.12
C CYS A 67 15.15 -6.62 -2.60
N HIS A 68 15.09 -7.92 -2.94
CA HIS A 68 15.26 -8.42 -4.29
C HIS A 68 14.51 -9.75 -4.45
N PRO A 69 13.18 -9.72 -4.51
CA PRO A 69 12.37 -10.94 -4.58
C PRO A 69 12.60 -11.69 -5.90
N VAL A 70 12.88 -13.00 -5.82
CA VAL A 70 13.11 -13.87 -6.98
C VAL A 70 12.39 -15.21 -6.89
N SER A 71 11.77 -15.53 -5.76
CA SER A 71 11.08 -16.79 -5.51
C SER A 71 9.77 -16.58 -4.72
N VAL A 72 9.64 -17.08 -3.50
CA VAL A 72 8.37 -17.14 -2.75
C VAL A 72 7.78 -15.76 -2.42
N ILE A 73 8.62 -14.74 -2.20
CA ILE A 73 8.13 -13.37 -1.98
C ILE A 73 7.63 -12.79 -3.30
N ARG A 74 8.37 -13.00 -4.40
CA ARG A 74 7.95 -12.57 -5.74
C ARG A 74 6.63 -13.23 -6.14
N GLU A 75 6.49 -14.54 -5.90
CA GLU A 75 5.26 -15.28 -6.16
C GLU A 75 4.08 -14.71 -5.36
N ALA A 76 4.30 -14.36 -4.08
CA ALA A 76 3.29 -13.71 -3.26
C ALA A 76 2.91 -12.31 -3.79
N GLU A 77 3.88 -11.53 -4.28
CA GLU A 77 3.63 -10.22 -4.92
C GLU A 77 2.85 -10.36 -6.24
N GLU A 78 3.14 -11.37 -7.05
CA GLU A 78 2.40 -11.67 -8.28
C GLU A 78 0.94 -12.08 -7.99
N LEU A 79 0.71 -12.91 -6.97
CA LEU A 79 -0.63 -13.26 -6.49
C LEU A 79 -1.38 -12.03 -5.96
N ALA A 80 -0.70 -11.18 -5.19
CA ALA A 80 -1.28 -9.93 -4.71
C ALA A 80 -1.63 -8.99 -5.87
N ALA A 81 -0.76 -8.83 -6.87
CA ALA A 81 -1.04 -8.02 -8.05
C ALA A 81 -2.29 -8.49 -8.78
N ASP A 82 -2.46 -9.81 -8.99
CA ASP A 82 -3.66 -10.38 -9.60
C ASP A 82 -4.91 -10.15 -8.73
N ALA A 83 -4.80 -10.35 -7.41
CA ALA A 83 -5.91 -10.17 -6.48
C ALA A 83 -6.42 -8.73 -6.43
N PHE A 84 -5.52 -7.76 -6.49
CA PHE A 84 -5.82 -6.33 -6.46
C PHE A 84 -6.06 -5.73 -7.86
N GLY A 85 -5.86 -6.49 -8.93
CA GLY A 85 -6.02 -6.02 -10.32
C GLY A 85 -4.95 -4.99 -10.72
N ALA A 86 -3.76 -5.09 -10.15
CA ALA A 86 -2.61 -4.26 -10.46
C ALA A 86 -1.64 -4.95 -11.45
N ALA A 87 -0.78 -4.18 -12.11
CA ALA A 87 0.30 -4.73 -12.92
C ALA A 87 1.42 -5.32 -12.05
N HIS A 88 1.69 -4.68 -10.91
CA HIS A 88 2.68 -5.10 -9.92
C HIS A 88 2.17 -4.82 -8.50
N ALA A 89 2.61 -5.62 -7.53
CA ALA A 89 2.44 -5.36 -6.11
C ALA A 89 3.79 -5.51 -5.40
N PHE A 90 3.96 -4.78 -4.31
CA PHE A 90 5.18 -4.76 -3.50
C PHE A 90 4.82 -4.91 -2.03
N LEU A 91 5.41 -5.87 -1.34
CA LEU A 91 5.23 -6.06 0.09
C LEU A 91 6.11 -5.08 0.87
N MET A 92 5.48 -4.19 1.64
CA MET A 92 6.15 -3.10 2.37
C MET A 92 6.11 -3.34 3.87
N VAL A 93 7.24 -3.74 4.48
CA VAL A 93 7.33 -4.04 5.93
C VAL A 93 7.21 -2.80 6.83
N GLY A 94 7.43 -1.61 6.30
CA GLY A 94 7.24 -0.35 7.01
C GLY A 94 5.79 0.15 7.06
N GLY A 95 4.83 -0.69 6.65
CA GLY A 95 3.40 -0.39 6.59
C GLY A 95 3.05 0.67 5.54
N THR A 96 1.79 1.13 5.54
CA THR A 96 1.31 2.15 4.59
C THR A 96 2.07 3.47 4.71
N THR A 97 2.69 3.77 5.84
CA THR A 97 3.57 4.93 5.97
C THR A 97 4.71 4.89 4.95
N SER A 98 5.46 3.78 4.88
CA SER A 98 6.56 3.66 3.91
C SER A 98 6.03 3.50 2.48
N SER A 99 4.92 2.81 2.29
CA SER A 99 4.29 2.66 0.98
C SER A 99 3.86 4.01 0.38
N VAL A 100 3.15 4.85 1.15
CA VAL A 100 2.75 6.20 0.74
C VAL A 100 3.96 7.08 0.46
N GLN A 101 4.99 7.03 1.32
CA GLN A 101 6.23 7.77 1.08
C GLN A 101 6.89 7.34 -0.22
N THR A 102 6.97 6.04 -0.48
CA THR A 102 7.54 5.49 -1.73
C THR A 102 6.75 5.97 -2.95
N MET A 103 5.42 5.95 -2.92
CA MET A 103 4.61 6.48 -4.03
C MET A 103 4.94 7.95 -4.34
N VAL A 104 4.98 8.80 -3.32
CA VAL A 104 5.27 10.22 -3.50
C VAL A 104 6.70 10.45 -3.99
N LEU A 105 7.69 9.74 -3.40
CA LEU A 105 9.10 9.84 -3.81
C LEU A 105 9.34 9.32 -5.24
N THR A 106 8.52 8.39 -5.71
CA THR A 106 8.58 7.87 -7.08
C THR A 106 7.97 8.84 -8.08
N ALA A 107 6.86 9.49 -7.71
CA ALA A 107 6.12 10.40 -8.57
C ALA A 107 6.75 11.80 -8.64
N CYS A 108 7.37 12.27 -7.56
CA CYS A 108 7.78 13.67 -7.41
C CYS A 108 9.28 13.83 -7.20
N LYS A 109 9.84 14.89 -7.75
CA LYS A 109 11.20 15.38 -7.53
C LYS A 109 11.16 16.74 -6.84
N ARG A 110 12.32 17.25 -6.44
CA ARG A 110 12.46 18.58 -5.86
C ARG A 110 11.91 19.66 -6.81
N GLY A 111 10.97 20.45 -6.30
CA GLY A 111 10.34 21.54 -7.03
C GLY A 111 9.09 21.14 -7.83
N ASP A 112 8.80 19.86 -7.98
CA ASP A 112 7.56 19.41 -8.61
C ASP A 112 6.36 19.77 -7.74
N GLU A 113 5.25 20.17 -8.35
CA GLU A 113 3.98 20.38 -7.67
C GLU A 113 3.17 19.08 -7.61
N ILE A 114 2.52 18.83 -6.47
CA ILE A 114 1.60 17.73 -6.26
C ILE A 114 0.28 18.23 -5.65
N ILE A 115 -0.83 17.93 -6.28
CA ILE A 115 -2.17 18.27 -5.80
C ILE A 115 -2.62 17.22 -4.79
N LEU A 116 -3.05 17.63 -3.60
CA LEU A 116 -3.42 16.72 -2.52
C LEU A 116 -4.43 17.36 -1.55
N PRO A 117 -5.24 16.57 -0.84
CA PRO A 117 -6.14 17.12 0.15
C PRO A 117 -5.38 17.58 1.40
N ARG A 118 -5.91 18.58 2.10
CA ARG A 118 -5.24 19.11 3.30
C ARG A 118 -5.29 18.15 4.49
N ASN A 119 -6.19 17.16 4.48
CA ASN A 119 -6.34 16.13 5.53
C ASN A 119 -5.60 14.83 5.23
N VAL A 120 -4.47 14.91 4.52
CA VAL A 120 -3.59 13.75 4.27
C VAL A 120 -2.95 13.22 5.56
N HIS A 121 -2.58 11.95 5.54
CA HIS A 121 -1.78 11.36 6.60
C HIS A 121 -0.37 12.00 6.67
N ARG A 122 0.25 12.01 7.85
CA ARG A 122 1.60 12.57 8.08
C ARG A 122 2.68 11.97 7.18
N SER A 123 2.53 10.72 6.74
CA SER A 123 3.45 10.08 5.80
C SER A 123 3.62 10.86 4.51
N VAL A 124 2.53 11.44 3.98
CA VAL A 124 2.57 12.29 2.78
C VAL A 124 3.41 13.54 3.05
N LEU A 125 3.16 14.24 4.16
CA LEU A 125 3.92 15.44 4.52
C LEU A 125 5.41 15.14 4.70
N ASN A 126 5.74 14.02 5.34
CA ASN A 126 7.12 13.58 5.49
C ASN A 126 7.77 13.28 4.13
N ALA A 127 7.04 12.67 3.20
CA ALA A 127 7.54 12.43 1.84
C ALA A 127 7.83 13.75 1.10
N LEU A 128 6.95 14.75 1.21
CA LEU A 128 7.17 16.07 0.61
C LEU A 128 8.45 16.73 1.15
N VAL A 129 8.70 16.62 2.46
CA VAL A 129 9.94 17.12 3.07
C VAL A 129 11.16 16.39 2.50
N LEU A 130 11.07 15.07 2.34
CA LEU A 130 12.18 14.24 1.83
C LEU A 130 12.51 14.54 0.37
N CYS A 131 11.50 14.64 -0.52
CA CYS A 131 11.75 14.91 -1.94
C CYS A 131 11.83 16.38 -2.28
N GLY A 132 11.31 17.29 -1.44
CA GLY A 132 11.24 18.72 -1.70
C GLY A 132 10.18 19.10 -2.73
N ALA A 133 9.12 18.30 -2.88
CA ALA A 133 7.97 18.63 -3.71
C ALA A 133 7.09 19.71 -3.04
N ILE A 134 6.38 20.46 -3.86
CA ILE A 134 5.55 21.59 -3.46
C ILE A 134 4.08 21.15 -3.39
N PRO A 135 3.45 21.18 -2.21
CA PRO A 135 2.05 20.81 -2.09
C PRO A 135 1.09 21.87 -2.63
N VAL A 136 0.18 21.48 -3.47
CA VAL A 136 -0.99 22.25 -3.90
C VAL A 136 -2.21 21.68 -3.15
N TYR A 137 -2.65 22.40 -2.12
CA TYR A 137 -3.69 21.89 -1.23
C TYR A 137 -5.09 22.12 -1.78
N VAL A 138 -5.87 21.04 -1.85
CA VAL A 138 -7.33 21.08 -2.01
C VAL A 138 -7.96 20.95 -0.62
N ASN A 139 -8.73 21.95 -0.20
CA ASN A 139 -9.41 21.89 1.08
C ASN A 139 -10.62 20.94 0.99
N PRO A 140 -10.69 19.88 1.81
CA PRO A 140 -11.88 19.05 1.89
C PRO A 140 -13.03 19.85 2.49
N GLU A 141 -14.26 19.45 2.18
CA GLU A 141 -15.40 19.93 2.94
C GLU A 141 -15.38 19.38 4.35
N VAL A 142 -16.07 20.09 5.23
CA VAL A 142 -16.27 19.67 6.63
C VAL A 142 -17.76 19.52 6.89
N ASP A 143 -18.18 18.36 7.35
CA ASP A 143 -19.54 18.18 7.87
C ASP A 143 -19.67 19.01 9.16
N GLN A 144 -20.48 20.06 9.12
CA GLN A 144 -20.62 21.00 10.24
C GLN A 144 -21.27 20.39 11.48
N ARG A 145 -22.04 19.34 11.32
CA ARG A 145 -22.72 18.64 12.42
C ARG A 145 -21.78 17.69 13.16
N LEU A 146 -20.94 16.97 12.39
CA LEU A 146 -20.03 15.97 12.94
C LEU A 146 -18.61 16.49 13.15
N GLY A 147 -18.25 17.63 12.54
CA GLY A 147 -16.92 18.21 12.62
C GLY A 147 -15.84 17.37 11.89
N ILE A 148 -16.24 16.52 10.94
CA ILE A 148 -15.32 15.64 10.20
C ILE A 148 -15.03 16.16 8.80
N SER A 149 -13.80 15.91 8.32
CA SER A 149 -13.42 16.19 6.94
C SER A 149 -14.03 15.16 6.00
N LEU A 150 -14.61 15.65 4.91
CA LEU A 150 -15.13 14.85 3.82
C LEU A 150 -14.05 14.56 2.77
N GLY A 151 -14.41 13.85 1.68
CA GLY A 151 -13.50 13.61 0.55
C GLY A 151 -13.23 14.87 -0.28
N MET A 152 -12.37 14.74 -1.28
CA MET A 152 -12.10 15.80 -2.25
C MET A 152 -13.27 15.93 -3.22
N ARG A 153 -13.75 17.14 -3.43
CA ARG A 153 -14.72 17.43 -4.49
C ARG A 153 -14.04 17.50 -5.85
N ARG A 154 -14.64 16.88 -6.86
CA ARG A 154 -14.13 16.88 -8.23
C ARG A 154 -13.99 18.29 -8.81
N GLU A 155 -14.90 19.22 -8.47
CA GLU A 155 -14.85 20.61 -8.92
C GLU A 155 -13.63 21.34 -8.39
N GLN A 156 -13.25 21.07 -7.14
CA GLN A 156 -12.06 21.67 -6.52
C GLN A 156 -10.77 21.05 -7.08
N VAL A 157 -10.76 19.75 -7.36
CA VAL A 157 -9.63 19.08 -8.03
C VAL A 157 -9.48 19.63 -9.45
N ALA A 158 -10.54 19.74 -10.23
CA ALA A 158 -10.52 20.32 -11.57
C ALA A 158 -9.98 21.76 -11.56
N LYS A 159 -10.38 22.57 -10.57
CA LYS A 159 -9.86 23.91 -10.39
C LYS A 159 -8.34 23.90 -10.11
N ALA A 160 -7.90 23.08 -9.18
CA ALA A 160 -6.47 22.95 -8.83
C ALA A 160 -5.64 22.51 -10.04
N ILE A 161 -6.10 21.52 -10.80
CA ILE A 161 -5.43 21.07 -12.04
C ILE A 161 -5.30 22.23 -13.05
N LYS A 162 -6.36 23.01 -13.23
CA LYS A 162 -6.35 24.16 -14.14
C LYS A 162 -5.40 25.27 -13.69
N GLU A 163 -5.33 25.53 -12.40
CA GLU A 163 -4.46 26.57 -11.80
C GLU A 163 -3.00 26.13 -11.71
N HIS A 164 -2.74 24.82 -11.68
CA HIS A 164 -1.43 24.21 -11.55
C HIS A 164 -1.16 23.17 -12.66
N PRO A 165 -1.12 23.60 -13.94
CA PRO A 165 -1.01 22.67 -15.09
C PRO A 165 0.34 21.91 -15.13
N ASN A 166 1.33 22.34 -14.37
CA ASN A 166 2.65 21.69 -14.28
C ASN A 166 2.76 20.72 -13.12
N ALA A 167 1.69 20.51 -12.33
CA ALA A 167 1.69 19.49 -11.29
C ALA A 167 1.89 18.11 -11.89
N VAL A 168 2.68 17.26 -11.22
CA VAL A 168 3.04 15.93 -11.74
C VAL A 168 2.09 14.84 -11.28
N ALA A 169 1.37 15.07 -10.18
CA ALA A 169 0.46 14.07 -9.63
C ALA A 169 -0.70 14.69 -8.83
N VAL A 170 -1.78 13.93 -8.74
CA VAL A 170 -2.89 14.13 -7.80
C VAL A 170 -2.88 12.98 -6.80
N LEU A 171 -2.77 13.28 -5.50
CA LEU A 171 -2.89 12.29 -4.43
C LEU A 171 -4.28 12.38 -3.81
N VAL A 172 -4.93 11.23 -3.64
CA VAL A 172 -6.27 11.11 -3.05
C VAL A 172 -6.20 10.19 -1.83
N ASN A 173 -6.74 10.64 -0.70
CA ASN A 173 -6.99 9.78 0.46
C ASN A 173 -8.40 9.17 0.32
N ASN A 174 -8.50 7.87 0.02
CA ASN A 174 -9.76 7.22 -0.32
C ASN A 174 -9.84 5.77 0.16
N PRO A 175 -10.63 5.47 1.18
CA PRO A 175 -11.47 6.40 1.92
C PRO A 175 -10.69 7.31 2.88
N THR A 176 -11.32 8.37 3.36
CA THR A 176 -10.80 9.12 4.52
C THR A 176 -10.85 8.26 5.78
N TYR A 177 -10.23 8.71 6.88
CA TYR A 177 -10.29 8.04 8.19
C TYR A 177 -11.73 7.76 8.66
N TYR A 178 -12.68 8.56 8.21
CA TYR A 178 -14.11 8.44 8.57
C TYR A 178 -14.92 7.60 7.57
N GLY A 179 -14.27 6.92 6.63
CA GLY A 179 -14.93 6.08 5.62
C GLY A 179 -15.56 6.84 4.45
N ILE A 180 -15.28 8.14 4.30
CA ILE A 180 -15.81 8.96 3.21
C ILE A 180 -14.98 8.77 1.96
N CYS A 181 -15.61 8.42 0.84
CA CYS A 181 -14.98 8.26 -0.46
C CYS A 181 -15.21 9.48 -1.36
N SER A 182 -14.20 9.82 -2.14
CA SER A 182 -14.26 10.79 -3.22
C SER A 182 -14.79 10.16 -4.51
N ASP A 183 -15.19 10.96 -5.50
CA ASP A 183 -15.45 10.47 -6.87
C ASP A 183 -14.12 10.12 -7.56
N LEU A 184 -13.54 8.98 -7.14
CA LEU A 184 -12.20 8.59 -7.54
C LEU A 184 -12.06 8.40 -9.05
N ARG A 185 -13.10 7.83 -9.73
CA ARG A 185 -13.07 7.66 -11.20
C ARG A 185 -12.98 9.00 -11.93
N ALA A 186 -13.72 10.00 -11.49
CA ALA A 186 -13.65 11.33 -12.08
C ALA A 186 -12.30 12.00 -11.84
N ILE A 187 -11.76 11.86 -10.63
CA ILE A 187 -10.45 12.44 -10.27
C ILE A 187 -9.32 11.78 -11.09
N VAL A 188 -9.29 10.45 -11.19
CA VAL A 188 -8.31 9.71 -12.01
C VAL A 188 -8.35 10.19 -13.46
N ARG A 189 -9.56 10.26 -14.05
CA ARG A 189 -9.72 10.72 -15.44
C ARG A 189 -9.20 12.14 -15.62
N MET A 190 -9.56 13.07 -14.73
CA MET A 190 -9.10 14.48 -14.83
C MET A 190 -7.59 14.59 -14.69
N ALA A 191 -6.97 13.81 -13.79
CA ALA A 191 -5.52 13.77 -13.62
C ALA A 191 -4.84 13.27 -14.91
N HIS A 192 -5.31 12.16 -15.48
CA HIS A 192 -4.76 11.61 -16.71
C HIS A 192 -4.96 12.51 -17.93
N GLU A 193 -6.12 13.15 -18.08
CA GLU A 193 -6.38 14.14 -19.15
C GLU A 193 -5.43 15.34 -19.08
N ALA A 194 -4.93 15.65 -17.87
CA ALA A 194 -3.92 16.69 -17.65
C ALA A 194 -2.46 16.17 -17.69
N GLY A 195 -2.24 14.88 -17.97
CA GLY A 195 -0.91 14.26 -17.99
C GLY A 195 -0.30 14.04 -16.62
N MET A 196 -1.10 14.06 -15.55
CA MET A 196 -0.70 13.86 -14.15
C MET A 196 -0.95 12.42 -13.71
N LEU A 197 -0.08 11.89 -12.84
CA LEU A 197 -0.31 10.61 -12.16
C LEU A 197 -1.42 10.76 -11.10
N CYS A 198 -2.16 9.68 -10.85
CA CYS A 198 -3.10 9.59 -9.73
C CYS A 198 -2.61 8.57 -8.69
N LEU A 199 -2.34 9.05 -7.48
CA LEU A 199 -1.87 8.27 -6.33
C LEU A 199 -3.01 8.13 -5.34
N ALA A 200 -3.28 6.92 -4.84
CA ALA A 200 -4.33 6.69 -3.86
C ALA A 200 -3.79 6.14 -2.54
N ASP A 201 -4.01 6.86 -1.46
CA ASP A 201 -3.86 6.31 -0.12
C ASP A 201 -5.15 5.59 0.26
N GLU A 202 -5.15 4.26 0.14
CA GLU A 202 -6.24 3.34 0.48
C GLU A 202 -5.94 2.54 1.75
N ALA A 203 -5.19 3.11 2.70
CA ALA A 203 -4.88 2.43 3.97
C ALA A 203 -6.13 1.85 4.66
N HIS A 204 -7.27 2.48 4.50
CA HIS A 204 -8.57 2.05 5.05
C HIS A 204 -9.50 1.41 4.01
N GLY A 205 -9.05 1.21 2.77
CA GLY A 205 -9.88 0.81 1.63
C GLY A 205 -9.64 -0.60 1.08
N THR A 206 -8.75 -1.39 1.68
CA THR A 206 -8.36 -2.73 1.19
C THR A 206 -9.55 -3.63 0.89
N HIS A 207 -10.61 -3.57 1.69
CA HIS A 207 -11.83 -4.37 1.51
C HIS A 207 -12.62 -4.02 0.24
N PHE A 208 -12.41 -2.86 -0.37
CA PHE A 208 -13.08 -2.46 -1.62
C PHE A 208 -12.76 -3.40 -2.79
N TYR A 209 -11.60 -4.05 -2.74
CA TYR A 209 -11.17 -4.99 -3.77
C TYR A 209 -11.92 -6.33 -3.73
N PHE A 210 -12.50 -6.71 -2.59
CA PHE A 210 -13.00 -8.07 -2.33
C PHE A 210 -14.50 -8.14 -2.05
N GLY A 211 -15.19 -7.00 -1.97
CA GLY A 211 -16.63 -6.93 -1.66
C GLY A 211 -17.50 -6.51 -2.84
N GLY A 212 -18.76 -6.99 -2.85
CA GLY A 212 -19.80 -6.49 -3.75
C GLY A 212 -20.53 -5.29 -3.15
N GLY A 213 -20.90 -4.29 -3.98
CA GLY A 213 -21.65 -3.11 -3.51
C GLY A 213 -20.83 -2.10 -2.70
N LEU A 214 -19.53 -2.24 -2.65
CA LEU A 214 -18.60 -1.31 -2.02
C LEU A 214 -18.16 -0.21 -3.01
N PRO A 215 -17.60 0.90 -2.51
CA PRO A 215 -17.01 1.93 -3.36
C PRO A 215 -15.93 1.36 -4.30
N VAL A 216 -15.65 2.07 -5.39
CA VAL A 216 -14.63 1.66 -6.34
C VAL A 216 -13.25 1.75 -5.70
N SER A 217 -12.44 0.69 -5.85
CA SER A 217 -11.03 0.68 -5.44
C SER A 217 -10.15 1.48 -6.41
N ALA A 218 -8.97 1.88 -5.97
CA ALA A 218 -8.05 2.69 -6.75
C ALA A 218 -7.65 2.02 -8.07
N MET A 219 -7.26 0.74 -8.04
CA MET A 219 -6.89 0.02 -9.26
C MET A 219 -8.09 -0.12 -10.22
N ALA A 220 -9.29 -0.38 -9.71
CA ALA A 220 -10.50 -0.44 -10.53
C ALA A 220 -10.95 0.93 -11.06
N ALA A 221 -10.54 2.01 -10.43
CA ALA A 221 -10.72 3.37 -10.91
C ALA A 221 -9.68 3.78 -11.96
N GLY A 222 -8.56 3.05 -12.08
CA GLY A 222 -7.46 3.31 -12.99
C GLY A 222 -6.35 4.18 -12.41
N ALA A 223 -6.22 4.28 -11.08
CA ALA A 223 -5.11 4.98 -10.44
C ALA A 223 -3.76 4.32 -10.79
N ASP A 224 -2.69 5.11 -10.85
CA ASP A 224 -1.35 4.64 -11.22
C ASP A 224 -0.68 3.90 -10.07
N MET A 225 -0.90 4.35 -8.83
CA MET A 225 -0.37 3.69 -7.63
C MET A 225 -1.38 3.76 -6.49
N ALA A 226 -1.44 2.69 -5.69
CA ALA A 226 -2.26 2.63 -4.48
C ALA A 226 -1.47 2.04 -3.31
N SER A 227 -1.65 2.60 -2.12
CA SER A 227 -1.15 2.06 -0.87
C SER A 227 -2.31 1.47 -0.08
N VAL A 228 -2.24 0.18 0.22
CA VAL A 228 -3.27 -0.55 0.98
C VAL A 228 -2.68 -1.17 2.24
N SER A 229 -3.50 -1.35 3.28
CA SER A 229 -3.12 -2.06 4.51
C SER A 229 -3.80 -3.42 4.56
N MET A 230 -3.03 -4.47 4.79
CA MET A 230 -3.53 -5.84 4.93
C MET A 230 -3.51 -6.28 6.40
#